data_eca771cd43f36d2a420ab0ba4d135bdf
#
_entry.id   eca771cd43f36d2a420ab0ba4d135bdf
#
_cell.length_a   1.000
_cell.length_b   1.000
_cell.length_c   1.000
_cell.angle_alpha   90.00
_cell.angle_beta   90.00
_cell.angle_gamma   90.00
#
_symmetry.space_group_name_H-M   'P 1'
#
loop_
_entity.id
_entity.type
_entity.pdbx_description
1 polymer ?
#
loop_
_entity_poly.entity_id
_entity_poly.type
_entity_poly.pdbx_seq_one_letter_code
_entity_poly.pdbx_strand_id
1 'polypeptide(L)'
;AILAPVFCRDFGFLKGIWSFCNAGFNSVDLTLISEVGQMLIIILMIIGGSPGSTAGGMKTTTIAVLVSSALSVFRKKEHAHFFGRRISDNTIKNVATILLMYITLFLTGGMIISSIDNIPLITALFETASAIGTVGLSLGITSELGIISHLILIFLIFLGRVGGLTLVFAALSER
;
A
#
# COMPACT_ATOMS: atom_id res chain seq x y z
N ALA A 1 13.44 -9.24 5.24
CA ALA A 1 14.67 -9.06 4.43
C ALA A 1 14.94 -10.19 3.43
N ILE A 2 14.36 -11.40 3.59
CA ILE A 2 14.68 -12.59 2.76
C ILE A 2 13.73 -12.74 1.56
N LEU A 3 12.54 -12.12 1.56
CA LEU A 3 11.57 -12.20 0.46
C LEU A 3 11.82 -11.18 -0.65
N ALA A 4 12.41 -10.06 -0.34
CA ALA A 4 12.79 -9.07 -1.34
C ALA A 4 13.73 -9.65 -2.42
N PRO A 5 14.76 -10.47 -2.10
CA PRO A 5 15.64 -11.01 -3.13
C PRO A 5 15.00 -12.10 -3.99
N VAL A 6 14.04 -12.89 -3.48
CA VAL A 6 13.40 -13.98 -4.26
C VAL A 6 12.41 -13.38 -5.27
N PHE A 7 11.63 -12.38 -4.88
CA PHE A 7 10.72 -11.70 -5.80
C PHE A 7 11.45 -10.77 -6.78
N CYS A 8 12.65 -10.31 -6.38
CA CYS A 8 13.46 -9.38 -7.16
C CYS A 8 14.43 -10.05 -8.15
N ARG A 9 14.77 -11.34 -7.99
CA ARG A 9 15.76 -12.01 -8.85
C ARG A 9 15.26 -12.24 -10.27
N ASP A 10 13.95 -12.46 -10.44
CA ASP A 10 13.35 -12.78 -11.73
C ASP A 10 12.69 -11.58 -12.43
N PHE A 11 12.60 -10.42 -11.77
CA PHE A 11 11.97 -9.22 -12.30
C PHE A 11 12.85 -7.96 -12.08
N GLY A 12 14.03 -7.93 -12.67
CA GLY A 12 14.97 -6.78 -12.54
C GLY A 12 14.33 -5.43 -12.87
N PHE A 13 13.40 -5.38 -13.82
CA PHE A 13 12.64 -4.19 -14.19
C PHE A 13 11.66 -3.74 -13.10
N LEU A 14 10.91 -4.67 -12.50
CA LEU A 14 9.98 -4.38 -11.40
C LEU A 14 10.72 -3.97 -10.12
N LYS A 15 11.95 -4.45 -9.91
CA LYS A 15 12.80 -4.03 -8.81
C LYS A 15 13.18 -2.55 -8.90
N GLY A 16 13.52 -2.08 -10.08
CA GLY A 16 13.79 -0.68 -10.34
C GLY A 16 12.55 0.17 -10.04
N ILE A 17 11.40 -0.19 -10.59
CA ILE A 17 10.13 0.53 -10.37
C ILE A 17 9.74 0.52 -8.89
N TRP A 18 9.88 -0.59 -8.18
CA TRP A 18 9.53 -0.67 -6.76
C TRP A 18 10.46 0.14 -5.86
N SER A 19 11.76 0.09 -6.10
CA SER A 19 12.73 0.95 -5.39
C SER A 19 12.43 2.43 -5.64
N PHE A 20 12.06 2.77 -6.85
CA PHE A 20 11.65 4.13 -7.25
C PHE A 20 10.35 4.56 -6.54
N CYS A 21 9.33 3.72 -6.53
CA CYS A 21 8.05 4.01 -5.89
C CYS A 21 8.18 4.22 -4.36
N ASN A 22 9.10 3.53 -3.70
CA ASN A 22 9.29 3.68 -2.24
C ASN A 22 10.24 4.82 -1.86
N ALA A 23 11.05 5.32 -2.80
CA ALA A 23 12.02 6.38 -2.55
C ALA A 23 11.51 7.79 -2.89
N GLY A 24 10.38 7.91 -3.62
CA GLY A 24 9.77 9.19 -3.99
C GLY A 24 10.59 10.02 -4.98
N PHE A 25 11.66 9.46 -5.56
CA PHE A 25 12.45 10.15 -6.57
C PHE A 25 11.84 9.98 -7.94
N ASN A 26 11.54 11.07 -8.60
CA ASN A 26 10.99 11.11 -9.94
C ASN A 26 12.04 11.62 -10.94
N SER A 27 12.45 10.77 -11.87
CA SER A 27 13.34 11.15 -12.98
C SER A 27 12.61 11.30 -14.32
N VAL A 28 11.32 10.90 -14.35
CA VAL A 28 10.47 10.93 -15.56
C VAL A 28 9.14 11.56 -15.20
N ASP A 29 8.59 12.39 -16.08
CA ASP A 29 7.25 12.95 -15.91
C ASP A 29 6.19 11.84 -15.86
N LEU A 30 5.57 11.67 -14.71
CA LEU A 30 4.55 10.65 -14.47
C LEU A 30 3.25 10.91 -15.25
N THR A 31 3.05 12.16 -15.69
CA THR A 31 1.90 12.55 -16.51
C THR A 31 1.95 11.96 -17.93
N LEU A 32 3.14 11.60 -18.42
CA LEU A 32 3.34 10.97 -19.73
C LEU A 32 3.09 9.45 -19.71
N ILE A 33 2.91 8.86 -18.54
CA ILE A 33 2.68 7.42 -18.37
C ILE A 33 1.21 7.12 -18.69
N SER A 34 0.96 6.02 -19.42
CA SER A 34 -0.39 5.56 -19.71
C SER A 34 -1.18 5.27 -18.41
N GLU A 35 -2.50 5.36 -18.47
CA GLU A 35 -3.37 5.06 -17.31
C GLU A 35 -3.11 3.67 -16.69
N VAL A 36 -2.80 2.67 -17.55
CA VAL A 36 -2.41 1.33 -17.10
C VAL A 36 -1.11 1.37 -16.30
N GLY A 37 -0.14 2.17 -16.73
CA GLY A 37 1.12 2.39 -16.00
C GLY A 37 0.90 3.07 -14.66
N GLN A 38 0.02 4.08 -14.62
CA GLN A 38 -0.36 4.76 -13.36
C GLN A 38 -1.04 3.78 -12.39
N MET A 39 -1.94 2.92 -12.87
CA MET A 39 -2.57 1.88 -12.03
C MET A 39 -1.55 0.87 -11.47
N LEU A 40 -0.56 0.45 -12.26
CA LEU A 40 0.51 -0.41 -11.77
C LEU A 40 1.34 0.27 -10.67
N ILE A 41 1.65 1.56 -10.84
CA ILE A 41 2.36 2.34 -9.83
C ILE A 41 1.53 2.46 -8.56
N ILE A 42 0.21 2.73 -8.64
CA ILE A 42 -0.72 2.78 -7.50
C ILE A 42 -0.67 1.46 -6.71
N ILE A 43 -0.76 0.32 -7.40
CA ILE A 43 -0.70 -1.00 -6.75
C ILE A 43 0.64 -1.18 -6.02
N LEU A 44 1.75 -0.80 -6.67
CA LEU A 44 3.09 -0.90 -6.07
C LEU A 44 3.28 0.04 -4.88
N MET A 45 2.68 1.23 -4.87
CA MET A 45 2.70 2.16 -3.75
C MET A 45 1.95 1.62 -2.53
N ILE A 46 0.80 0.95 -2.74
CA ILE A 46 0.02 0.33 -1.67
C ILE A 46 0.79 -0.84 -1.06
N ILE A 47 1.56 -1.58 -1.88
CA ILE A 47 2.50 -2.61 -1.42
C ILE A 47 3.74 -1.92 -0.87
N GLY A 48 3.68 -1.44 0.34
CA GLY A 48 4.77 -0.71 1.00
C GLY A 48 6.07 -1.51 1.15
N GLY A 49 7.03 -0.92 1.87
CA GLY A 49 8.37 -1.47 2.04
C GLY A 49 8.47 -2.73 2.88
N SER A 50 9.70 -3.25 3.00
CA SER A 50 10.02 -4.41 3.85
C SER A 50 9.82 -4.09 5.34
N PRO A 51 9.60 -5.12 6.18
CA PRO A 51 9.59 -4.93 7.64
C PRO A 51 10.90 -4.29 8.12
N GLY A 52 10.77 -3.24 8.93
CA GLY A 52 11.94 -2.47 9.39
C GLY A 52 12.34 -1.31 8.47
N SER A 53 11.72 -1.15 7.30
CA SER A 53 11.89 0.07 6.50
C SER A 53 11.03 1.21 7.05
N THR A 54 11.46 2.44 6.79
CA THR A 54 10.74 3.67 7.14
C THR A 54 9.53 3.94 6.23
N ALA A 55 9.34 3.15 5.17
CA ALA A 55 8.20 3.27 4.26
C ALA A 55 6.89 2.97 4.98
N GLY A 56 5.86 3.78 4.70
CA GLY A 56 4.48 3.56 5.17
C GLY A 56 3.77 2.46 4.38
N GLY A 57 2.45 2.44 4.47
CA GLY A 57 1.60 1.48 3.77
C GLY A 57 1.69 0.05 4.31
N MET A 58 1.11 -0.89 3.57
CA MET A 58 1.16 -2.31 3.92
C MET A 58 2.56 -2.88 3.74
N LYS A 59 3.03 -3.62 4.75
CA LYS A 59 4.33 -4.29 4.64
C LYS A 59 4.28 -5.47 3.67
N THR A 60 5.38 -5.71 2.96
CA THR A 60 5.51 -6.85 2.04
C THR A 60 5.24 -8.19 2.68
N THR A 61 5.58 -8.35 3.99
CA THR A 61 5.26 -9.57 4.75
C THR A 61 3.77 -9.78 4.91
N THR A 62 2.98 -8.71 5.04
CA THR A 62 1.51 -8.77 5.12
C THR A 62 0.95 -9.42 3.85
N ILE A 63 1.39 -8.95 2.68
CA ILE A 63 0.96 -9.50 1.40
C ILE A 63 1.47 -10.94 1.21
N ALA A 64 2.71 -11.22 1.58
CA ALA A 64 3.28 -12.56 1.47
C ALA A 64 2.51 -13.60 2.31
N VAL A 65 2.07 -13.23 3.52
CA VAL A 65 1.22 -14.07 4.38
C VAL A 65 -0.14 -14.31 3.72
N LEU A 66 -0.78 -13.27 3.16
CA LEU A 66 -2.07 -13.40 2.47
C LEU A 66 -1.98 -14.28 1.22
N VAL A 67 -0.96 -14.08 0.39
CA VAL A 67 -0.74 -14.90 -0.81
C VAL A 67 -0.47 -16.36 -0.42
N SER A 68 0.36 -16.59 0.61
CA SER A 68 0.63 -17.93 1.11
C SER A 68 -0.63 -18.60 1.66
N SER A 69 -1.47 -17.86 2.38
CA SER A 69 -2.76 -18.35 2.88
C SER A 69 -3.71 -18.68 1.72
N ALA A 70 -3.85 -17.79 0.74
CA ALA A 70 -4.67 -18.04 -0.44
C ALA A 70 -4.22 -19.29 -1.21
N LEU A 71 -2.90 -19.44 -1.43
CA LEU A 71 -2.34 -20.61 -2.09
C LEU A 71 -2.56 -21.91 -1.29
N SER A 72 -2.57 -21.85 0.05
CA SER A 72 -2.87 -23.04 0.87
C SER A 72 -4.32 -23.50 0.70
N VAL A 73 -5.26 -22.55 0.60
CA VAL A 73 -6.68 -22.84 0.32
C VAL A 73 -6.84 -23.48 -1.06
N PHE A 74 -6.21 -22.92 -2.10
CA PHE A 74 -6.25 -23.53 -3.44
C PHE A 74 -5.65 -24.94 -3.48
N ARG A 75 -4.62 -25.19 -2.66
CA ARG A 75 -3.97 -26.51 -2.57
C ARG A 75 -4.66 -27.47 -1.60
N LYS A 76 -5.82 -27.10 -1.02
CA LYS A 76 -6.58 -27.88 -0.02
C LYS A 76 -5.72 -28.35 1.15
N LYS A 77 -4.74 -27.55 1.58
CA LYS A 77 -3.93 -27.83 2.76
C LYS A 77 -4.61 -27.24 3.98
N GLU A 78 -4.71 -28.01 5.06
CA GLU A 78 -5.36 -27.58 6.31
C GLU A 78 -4.69 -26.37 6.98
N HIS A 79 -3.40 -26.17 6.71
CA HIS A 79 -2.63 -25.08 7.32
C HIS A 79 -1.78 -24.35 6.29
N ALA A 80 -1.76 -23.01 6.37
CA ALA A 80 -0.83 -22.20 5.63
C ALA A 80 0.58 -22.35 6.21
N HIS A 81 1.52 -22.79 5.39
CA HIS A 81 2.93 -22.89 5.73
C HIS A 81 3.71 -21.80 5.02
N PHE A 82 4.49 -21.02 5.77
CA PHE A 82 5.40 -20.02 5.23
C PHE A 82 6.81 -20.31 5.73
N PHE A 83 7.74 -20.57 4.82
CA PHE A 83 9.12 -21.00 5.14
C PHE A 83 9.20 -22.15 6.15
N GLY A 84 8.34 -23.18 6.00
CA GLY A 84 8.35 -24.35 6.89
C GLY A 84 7.74 -24.12 8.28
N ARG A 85 7.24 -22.91 8.59
CA ARG A 85 6.52 -22.62 9.83
C ARG A 85 5.03 -22.50 9.57
N ARG A 86 4.24 -23.06 10.47
CA ARG A 86 2.78 -22.92 10.48
C ARG A 86 2.41 -21.48 10.86
N ILE A 87 1.58 -20.84 10.04
CA ILE A 87 1.02 -19.52 10.36
C ILE A 87 -0.21 -19.72 11.24
N SER A 88 -0.32 -18.99 12.34
CA SER A 88 -1.52 -19.03 13.18
C SER A 88 -2.70 -18.36 12.50
N ASP A 89 -3.91 -18.88 12.70
CA ASP A 89 -5.13 -18.34 12.10
C ASP A 89 -5.40 -16.89 12.56
N ASN A 90 -5.01 -16.55 13.80
CA ASN A 90 -5.10 -15.18 14.30
C ASN A 90 -4.22 -14.22 13.52
N THR A 91 -3.02 -14.65 13.11
CA THR A 91 -2.15 -13.83 12.26
C THR A 91 -2.79 -13.57 10.91
N ILE A 92 -3.42 -14.56 10.30
CA ILE A 92 -4.11 -14.43 9.01
C ILE A 92 -5.28 -13.43 9.13
N LYS A 93 -6.08 -13.53 10.19
CA LYS A 93 -7.19 -12.60 10.46
C LYS A 93 -6.70 -11.16 10.64
N ASN A 94 -5.66 -10.95 11.45
CA ASN A 94 -5.08 -9.63 11.67
C ASN A 94 -4.58 -9.01 10.36
N VAL A 95 -3.88 -9.79 9.55
CA VAL A 95 -3.34 -9.36 8.26
C VAL A 95 -4.46 -9.02 7.28
N ALA A 96 -5.54 -9.82 7.24
CA ALA A 96 -6.72 -9.54 6.42
C ALA A 96 -7.44 -8.25 6.87
N THR A 97 -7.55 -8.01 8.16
CA THR A 97 -8.13 -6.77 8.71
C THR A 97 -7.32 -5.54 8.30
N ILE A 98 -5.99 -5.63 8.38
CA ILE A 98 -5.10 -4.55 7.96
C ILE A 98 -5.28 -4.26 6.46
N LEU A 99 -5.29 -5.30 5.61
CA LEU A 99 -5.53 -5.13 4.18
C LEU A 99 -6.85 -4.41 3.90
N LEU A 100 -7.94 -4.89 4.53
CA LEU A 100 -9.27 -4.30 4.36
C LEU A 100 -9.27 -2.83 4.78
N MET A 101 -8.66 -2.50 5.92
CA MET A 101 -8.54 -1.12 6.40
C MET A 101 -7.81 -0.22 5.39
N TYR A 102 -6.66 -0.66 4.87
CA TYR A 102 -5.91 0.14 3.91
C TYR A 102 -6.65 0.33 2.59
N ILE A 103 -7.31 -0.72 2.06
CA ILE A 103 -8.11 -0.61 0.84
C ILE A 103 -9.29 0.34 1.05
N THR A 104 -9.98 0.25 2.19
CA THR A 104 -11.10 1.13 2.51
C THR A 104 -10.64 2.59 2.59
N LEU A 105 -9.57 2.88 3.32
CA LEU A 105 -9.01 4.23 3.42
C LEU A 105 -8.55 4.78 2.06
N PHE A 106 -7.93 3.95 1.24
CA PHE A 106 -7.49 4.30 -0.11
C PHE A 106 -8.67 4.68 -1.01
N LEU A 107 -9.67 3.83 -1.08
CA LEU A 107 -10.84 4.06 -1.95
C LEU A 107 -11.68 5.25 -1.45
N THR A 108 -12.00 5.31 -0.16
CA THR A 108 -12.80 6.40 0.40
C THR A 108 -12.09 7.74 0.27
N GLY A 109 -10.78 7.80 0.58
CA GLY A 109 -9.99 9.01 0.42
C GLY A 109 -9.96 9.50 -1.02
N GLY A 110 -9.71 8.60 -1.98
CA GLY A 110 -9.69 8.96 -3.41
C GLY A 110 -11.05 9.43 -3.93
N MET A 111 -12.13 8.76 -3.53
CA MET A 111 -13.48 9.16 -3.93
C MET A 111 -13.86 10.53 -3.36
N ILE A 112 -13.54 10.81 -2.11
CA ILE A 112 -13.85 12.10 -1.47
C ILE A 112 -13.07 13.22 -2.14
N ILE A 113 -11.75 13.06 -2.37
CA ILE A 113 -10.91 14.07 -3.03
C ILE A 113 -11.39 14.32 -4.46
N SER A 114 -11.68 13.26 -5.22
CA SER A 114 -12.21 13.38 -6.59
C SER A 114 -13.54 14.14 -6.62
N SER A 115 -14.41 13.93 -5.64
CA SER A 115 -15.72 14.60 -5.55
C SER A 115 -15.61 16.07 -5.15
N ILE A 116 -14.67 16.42 -4.25
CA ILE A 116 -14.51 17.80 -3.75
C ILE A 116 -13.85 18.69 -4.81
N ASP A 117 -12.76 18.24 -5.39
CA ASP A 117 -11.94 19.02 -6.30
C ASP A 117 -12.29 18.81 -7.79
N ASN A 118 -13.31 17.97 -8.09
CA ASN A 118 -13.76 17.62 -9.45
C ASN A 118 -12.62 17.17 -10.38
N ILE A 119 -11.67 16.39 -9.83
CA ILE A 119 -10.54 15.83 -10.57
C ILE A 119 -10.81 14.39 -11.02
N PRO A 120 -10.12 13.88 -12.06
CA PRO A 120 -10.24 12.49 -12.48
C PRO A 120 -9.95 11.52 -11.32
N LEU A 121 -10.78 10.49 -11.17
CA LEU A 121 -10.66 9.53 -10.07
C LEU A 121 -9.28 8.86 -10.01
N ILE A 122 -8.70 8.52 -11.16
CA ILE A 122 -7.38 7.89 -11.22
C ILE A 122 -6.28 8.78 -10.63
N THR A 123 -6.38 10.09 -10.87
CA THR A 123 -5.43 11.08 -10.35
C THR A 123 -5.60 11.23 -8.83
N ALA A 124 -6.85 11.29 -8.33
CA ALA A 124 -7.13 11.31 -6.90
C ALA A 124 -6.65 10.04 -6.20
N LEU A 125 -6.86 8.87 -6.81
CA LEU A 125 -6.36 7.59 -6.31
C LEU A 125 -4.83 7.53 -6.29
N PHE A 126 -4.16 8.14 -7.25
CA PHE A 126 -2.70 8.21 -7.27
C PHE A 126 -2.16 9.00 -6.06
N GLU A 127 -2.73 10.18 -5.79
CA GLU A 127 -2.35 11.02 -4.64
C GLU A 127 -2.64 10.31 -3.31
N THR A 128 -3.81 9.64 -3.17
CA THR A 128 -4.15 8.90 -1.95
C THR A 128 -3.27 7.68 -1.73
N ALA A 129 -2.90 6.94 -2.79
CA ALA A 129 -1.95 5.83 -2.70
C ALA A 129 -0.57 6.31 -2.26
N SER A 130 -0.11 7.43 -2.83
CA SER A 130 1.16 8.07 -2.47
C SER A 130 1.16 8.55 -1.01
N ALA A 131 0.04 9.11 -0.54
CA ALA A 131 -0.14 9.54 0.84
C ALA A 131 -0.09 8.36 1.82
N ILE A 132 -0.89 7.31 1.60
CA ILE A 132 -0.95 6.12 2.46
C ILE A 132 0.38 5.35 2.44
N GLY A 133 0.98 5.20 1.26
CA GLY A 133 2.30 4.57 1.11
C GLY A 133 3.45 5.41 1.67
N THR A 134 3.20 6.70 1.99
CA THR A 134 4.21 7.69 2.37
C THR A 134 5.35 7.78 1.37
N VAL A 135 5.02 7.70 0.07
CA VAL A 135 5.97 7.63 -1.04
C VAL A 135 6.42 9.04 -1.46
N GLY A 136 5.48 9.99 -1.54
CA GLY A 136 5.77 11.37 -1.94
C GLY A 136 5.78 11.61 -3.45
N LEU A 137 5.28 10.67 -4.25
CA LEU A 137 5.06 10.88 -5.69
C LEU A 137 3.73 11.61 -5.92
N SER A 138 3.72 12.55 -6.86
CA SER A 138 2.52 13.29 -7.28
C SER A 138 2.47 13.41 -8.79
N LEU A 139 1.26 13.50 -9.33
CA LEU A 139 1.00 13.85 -10.74
C LEU A 139 1.01 15.37 -10.97
N GLY A 140 1.47 16.16 -10.00
CA GLY A 140 1.60 17.60 -10.09
C GLY A 140 0.36 18.39 -9.64
N ILE A 141 -0.73 17.71 -9.28
CA ILE A 141 -1.98 18.35 -8.87
C ILE A 141 -2.03 18.74 -7.38
N THR A 142 -1.09 18.26 -6.58
CA THR A 142 -1.12 18.46 -5.12
C THR A 142 -1.23 19.95 -4.74
N SER A 143 -0.57 20.85 -5.48
CA SER A 143 -0.63 22.30 -5.24
C SER A 143 -1.97 22.95 -5.60
N GLU A 144 -2.77 22.30 -6.43
CA GLU A 144 -4.07 22.80 -6.92
C GLU A 144 -5.25 22.28 -6.07
N LEU A 145 -5.01 21.32 -5.19
CA LEU A 145 -6.02 20.72 -4.32
C LEU A 145 -6.55 21.74 -3.29
N GLY A 146 -7.82 21.61 -2.95
CA GLY A 146 -8.45 22.41 -1.91
C GLY A 146 -7.90 22.10 -0.50
N ILE A 147 -8.13 22.99 0.45
CA ILE A 147 -7.68 22.85 1.85
C ILE A 147 -8.21 21.54 2.47
N ILE A 148 -9.46 21.17 2.17
CA ILE A 148 -10.09 19.97 2.70
C ILE A 148 -9.35 18.70 2.20
N SER A 149 -9.02 18.66 0.91
CA SER A 149 -8.27 17.54 0.32
C SER A 149 -6.86 17.43 0.89
N HIS A 150 -6.18 18.55 1.16
CA HIS A 150 -4.91 18.54 1.88
C HIS A 150 -5.03 17.94 3.29
N LEU A 151 -6.07 18.31 4.05
CA LEU A 151 -6.30 17.75 5.39
C LEU A 151 -6.52 16.23 5.33
N ILE A 152 -7.27 15.75 4.32
CA ILE A 152 -7.47 14.31 4.10
C ILE A 152 -6.14 13.63 3.79
N LEU A 153 -5.31 14.20 2.90
CA LEU A 153 -4.00 13.64 2.57
C LEU A 153 -3.07 13.59 3.79
N ILE A 154 -3.03 14.65 4.61
CA ILE A 154 -2.25 14.67 5.86
C ILE A 154 -2.70 13.56 6.80
N PHE A 155 -4.02 13.38 6.96
CA PHE A 155 -4.58 12.32 7.78
C PHE A 155 -4.20 10.93 7.26
N LEU A 156 -4.26 10.71 5.94
CA LEU A 156 -3.86 9.46 5.30
C LEU A 156 -2.36 9.17 5.45
N ILE A 157 -1.49 10.20 5.33
CA ILE A 157 -0.05 10.07 5.59
C ILE A 157 0.19 9.63 7.03
N PHE A 158 -0.49 10.25 7.99
CA PHE A 158 -0.38 9.90 9.40
C PHE A 158 -0.78 8.44 9.66
N LEU A 159 -1.93 7.99 9.13
CA LEU A 159 -2.40 6.62 9.26
C LEU A 159 -1.45 5.62 8.57
N GLY A 160 -0.94 5.97 7.40
CA GLY A 160 0.05 5.15 6.67
C GLY A 160 1.36 4.99 7.45
N ARG A 161 1.77 6.03 8.18
CA ARG A 161 3.02 6.04 8.96
C ARG A 161 2.92 5.28 10.26
N VAL A 162 1.82 5.42 11.00
CA VAL A 162 1.60 4.75 12.29
C VAL A 162 1.61 3.23 12.13
N GLY A 163 1.24 2.73 10.97
CA GLY A 163 1.18 1.31 10.66
C GLY A 163 -0.12 0.66 11.15
N GLY A 164 -0.70 -0.17 10.30
CA GLY A 164 -2.02 -0.77 10.55
C GLY A 164 -2.09 -1.62 11.83
N LEU A 165 -1.01 -2.31 12.19
CA LEU A 165 -0.97 -3.12 13.43
C LEU A 165 -1.12 -2.26 14.69
N THR A 166 -0.45 -1.12 14.75
CA THR A 166 -0.51 -0.22 15.91
C THR A 166 -1.91 0.35 16.07
N LEU A 167 -2.58 0.71 14.98
CA LEU A 167 -3.97 1.20 15.00
C LEU A 167 -4.94 0.12 15.46
N VAL A 168 -4.79 -1.12 14.97
CA VAL A 168 -5.63 -2.25 15.39
C VAL A 168 -5.43 -2.56 16.88
N PHE A 169 -4.19 -2.57 17.37
CA PHE A 169 -3.91 -2.78 18.79
C PHE A 169 -4.41 -1.63 19.66
N ALA A 170 -4.26 -0.38 19.23
CA ALA A 170 -4.79 0.77 19.97
C ALA A 170 -6.33 0.71 20.09
N ALA A 171 -7.02 0.39 19.01
CA ALA A 171 -8.48 0.25 19.01
C ALA A 171 -8.99 -0.95 19.83
N LEU A 172 -8.20 -2.03 19.96
CA LEU A 172 -8.57 -3.23 20.75
C LEU A 172 -8.13 -3.15 22.20
N SER A 173 -7.17 -2.28 22.54
CA SER A 173 -6.64 -2.14 23.93
C SER A 173 -7.58 -1.35 24.85
N GLU A 174 -8.63 -0.72 24.33
CA GLU A 174 -9.65 -0.02 25.13
C GLU A 174 -10.80 -0.93 25.62
N ARG A 175 -10.62 -2.27 25.60
CA ARG A 175 -11.62 -3.21 26.16
C ARG A 175 -11.01 -4.08 27.24
#